data_b2969fb906ae2eb0850eaff2f8e67ee7
#
_entry.id   b2969fb906ae2eb0850eaff2f8e67ee7
#
_cell.length_a   1.000
_cell.length_b   1.000
_cell.length_c   1.000
_cell.angle_alpha   90.00
_cell.angle_beta   90.00
_cell.angle_gamma   90.00
#
_symmetry.space_group_name_H-M   'P 1'
#
loop_
_entity.id
_entity.type
_entity.pdbx_description
1 polymer ?
#
loop_
_entity_poly.entity_id
_entity_poly.type
_entity_poly.pdbx_seq_one_letter_code
_entity_poly.pdbx_strand_id
1 'polypeptide(L)'
;MLAFLDRDHESNFMQTQPESTRLLTSSTKTYATRLARDAAEVRAAQGLRFAVFNLELNEGLAESITTGLDADPFDEVCDHLLVEHVPTGEVVGTYRLQTGLTAAGHLGYYSEQEFDFRPFEPMRAQLIELGRACVHQHHRNLVVLGLLWKGIADYARDRGGRYLCGCSSLTSQDPAVGASAYADMCRKHLVESPWRTQPWPAFACPLDQLAGEPVIIPKLLRAYLSIGAKICGPPALDRQFKTIDFLTLVDLHAMPGLVRARFLG
;
A
#
# COMPACT_ATOMS: atom_id res chain seq x y z
N MET A 1 31.77 -61.67 15.31
CA MET A 1 30.70 -62.65 14.94
C MET A 1 29.54 -61.81 14.43
N LEU A 2 29.37 -61.85 13.08
CA LEU A 2 28.15 -61.72 12.27
C LEU A 2 27.28 -60.46 12.55
N ALA A 3 27.22 -59.45 11.64
CA ALA A 3 26.71 -59.40 10.25
C ALA A 3 25.19 -59.44 10.22
N PHE A 4 24.54 -58.40 9.66
CA PHE A 4 23.68 -58.37 8.48
C PHE A 4 22.78 -57.15 8.46
N LEU A 5 22.99 -56.31 7.44
CA LEU A 5 22.09 -55.84 6.39
C LEU A 5 20.99 -54.88 6.82
N ASP A 6 21.12 -53.65 6.41
CA ASP A 6 20.67 -53.11 5.10
C ASP A 6 19.14 -52.90 5.02
N ARG A 7 18.72 -51.62 4.95
CA ARG A 7 17.78 -51.13 3.95
C ARG A 7 17.51 -49.63 4.10
N ASP A 8 17.83 -48.98 3.00
CA ASP A 8 17.43 -47.66 2.62
C ASP A 8 15.96 -47.36 2.95
N HIS A 9 15.75 -46.25 3.66
CA HIS A 9 14.55 -45.47 3.55
C HIS A 9 14.94 -44.04 3.18
N GLU A 10 15.10 -43.81 1.87
CA GLU A 10 14.94 -42.49 1.29
C GLU A 10 13.51 -42.04 1.62
N SER A 11 13.38 -41.21 2.64
CA SER A 11 12.19 -40.39 2.84
C SER A 11 12.19 -39.28 1.82
N ASN A 12 11.50 -39.52 0.74
CA ASN A 12 11.09 -38.56 -0.28
C ASN A 12 10.34 -37.44 0.41
N PHE A 13 11.04 -36.37 0.80
CA PHE A 13 10.44 -35.10 1.11
C PHE A 13 9.89 -34.56 -0.21
N MET A 14 8.66 -34.95 -0.54
CA MET A 14 7.86 -34.22 -1.50
C MET A 14 7.72 -32.79 -0.96
N GLN A 15 8.53 -31.89 -1.49
CA GLN A 15 8.26 -30.47 -1.51
C GLN A 15 6.90 -30.32 -2.22
N THR A 16 5.84 -30.19 -1.44
CA THR A 16 4.59 -29.63 -1.92
C THR A 16 4.89 -28.17 -2.26
N GLN A 17 5.13 -27.93 -3.53
CA GLN A 17 5.07 -26.57 -4.07
C GLN A 17 3.68 -26.02 -3.71
N PRO A 18 3.57 -24.79 -3.17
CA PRO A 18 2.28 -24.18 -2.92
C PRO A 18 1.54 -24.09 -4.24
N GLU A 19 0.31 -24.58 -4.23
CA GLU A 19 -0.63 -24.55 -5.35
C GLU A 19 -0.59 -23.19 -6.03
N SER A 20 -0.40 -23.26 -7.34
CA SER A 20 -0.61 -22.23 -8.35
C SER A 20 -1.33 -21.00 -7.81
N THR A 21 -0.57 -19.94 -7.54
CA THR A 21 -1.08 -18.58 -7.37
C THR A 21 -1.93 -18.28 -8.60
N ARG A 22 -3.24 -18.28 -8.48
CA ARG A 22 -4.14 -17.77 -9.51
C ARG A 22 -3.71 -16.33 -9.78
N LEU A 23 -3.08 -16.12 -10.94
CA LEU A 23 -2.66 -14.79 -11.38
C LEU A 23 -3.91 -13.92 -11.41
N LEU A 24 -4.01 -13.00 -10.45
CA LEU A 24 -5.06 -11.98 -10.45
C LEU A 24 -4.96 -11.25 -11.78
N THR A 25 -5.93 -11.45 -12.65
CA THR A 25 -5.93 -10.81 -13.97
C THR A 25 -7.31 -10.26 -14.25
N SER A 26 -7.41 -8.96 -14.42
CA SER A 26 -8.57 -8.28 -14.98
C SER A 26 -8.10 -7.42 -16.13
N SER A 27 -8.83 -7.41 -17.23
CA SER A 27 -8.40 -6.68 -18.42
C SER A 27 -9.56 -6.00 -19.13
N THR A 28 -9.21 -4.93 -19.80
CA THR A 28 -10.00 -4.29 -20.87
C THR A 28 -9.21 -4.43 -22.17
N LYS A 29 -9.73 -3.92 -23.29
CA LYS A 29 -8.96 -3.88 -24.55
C LYS A 29 -7.69 -3.02 -24.45
N THR A 30 -7.65 -2.07 -23.54
CA THR A 30 -6.59 -1.07 -23.42
C THR A 30 -5.66 -1.30 -22.21
N TYR A 31 -6.19 -1.85 -21.13
CA TYR A 31 -5.43 -2.03 -19.89
C TYR A 31 -5.64 -3.41 -19.28
N ALA A 32 -4.61 -3.95 -18.67
CA ALA A 32 -4.66 -5.17 -17.87
C ALA A 32 -4.04 -4.94 -16.49
N THR A 33 -4.62 -5.53 -15.43
CA THR A 33 -4.04 -5.51 -14.09
C THR A 33 -3.66 -6.92 -13.65
N ARG A 34 -2.53 -7.03 -12.97
CA ARG A 34 -1.98 -8.28 -12.44
C ARG A 34 -0.85 -7.99 -11.45
N LEU A 35 -0.43 -9.00 -10.72
CA LEU A 35 0.80 -8.93 -9.93
C LEU A 35 2.03 -9.02 -10.87
N ALA A 36 3.14 -8.40 -10.44
CA ALA A 36 4.45 -8.57 -11.07
C ALA A 36 4.89 -10.04 -10.96
N ARG A 37 5.52 -10.55 -12.01
CA ARG A 37 5.92 -11.95 -12.15
C ARG A 37 7.42 -12.16 -11.91
N ASP A 38 8.19 -11.10 -12.09
CA ASP A 38 9.64 -11.16 -12.02
C ASP A 38 10.26 -9.80 -11.64
N ALA A 39 11.55 -9.81 -11.40
CA ALA A 39 12.33 -8.62 -11.03
C ALA A 39 12.32 -7.53 -12.11
N ALA A 40 12.15 -7.86 -13.39
CA ALA A 40 12.10 -6.87 -14.45
C ALA A 40 10.82 -6.05 -14.37
N GLU A 41 9.70 -6.69 -14.05
CA GLU A 41 8.41 -6.03 -13.85
C GLU A 41 8.39 -5.20 -12.55
N VAL A 42 9.03 -5.66 -11.48
CA VAL A 42 9.24 -4.86 -10.27
C VAL A 42 10.07 -3.61 -10.61
N ARG A 43 11.14 -3.73 -11.38
CA ARG A 43 11.93 -2.58 -11.84
C ARG A 43 11.11 -1.61 -12.70
N ALA A 44 10.20 -2.10 -13.52
CA ALA A 44 9.29 -1.23 -14.29
C ALA A 44 8.36 -0.42 -13.36
N ALA A 45 7.84 -1.03 -12.30
CA ALA A 45 7.07 -0.33 -11.27
C ALA A 45 7.94 0.71 -10.53
N GLN A 46 9.17 0.37 -10.17
CA GLN A 46 10.13 1.28 -9.53
C GLN A 46 10.46 2.49 -10.41
N GLY A 47 10.63 2.28 -11.73
CA GLY A 47 10.83 3.35 -12.70
C GLY A 47 9.61 4.26 -12.84
N LEU A 48 8.39 3.70 -12.85
CA LEU A 48 7.16 4.48 -12.85
C LEU A 48 7.04 5.31 -11.55
N ARG A 49 7.32 4.72 -10.39
CA ARG A 49 7.31 5.41 -9.10
C ARG A 49 8.30 6.58 -9.08
N PHE A 50 9.53 6.36 -9.57
CA PHE A 50 10.52 7.43 -9.70
C PHE A 50 10.02 8.58 -10.58
N ALA A 51 9.45 8.28 -11.74
CA ALA A 51 8.91 9.31 -12.64
C ALA A 51 7.81 10.13 -11.96
N VAL A 52 6.94 9.49 -11.17
CA VAL A 52 5.84 10.17 -10.49
C VAL A 52 6.30 10.86 -9.22
N PHE A 53 6.98 10.17 -8.31
CA PHE A 53 7.31 10.75 -7.00
C PHE A 53 8.47 11.75 -7.09
N ASN A 54 9.58 11.38 -7.75
CA ASN A 54 10.75 12.25 -7.80
C ASN A 54 10.64 13.35 -8.85
N LEU A 55 10.22 13.02 -10.08
CA LEU A 55 10.27 13.97 -11.18
C LEU A 55 9.01 14.84 -11.27
N GLU A 56 7.83 14.28 -11.02
CA GLU A 56 6.58 15.05 -11.13
C GLU A 56 6.22 15.75 -9.83
N LEU A 57 6.25 15.04 -8.67
CA LEU A 57 5.80 15.56 -7.38
C LEU A 57 6.92 16.22 -6.57
N ASN A 58 8.19 16.05 -6.98
CA ASN A 58 9.37 16.48 -6.22
C ASN A 58 9.38 15.93 -4.77
N GLU A 59 8.81 14.77 -4.60
CA GLU A 59 8.81 13.90 -3.42
C GLU A 59 9.82 12.74 -3.64
N GLY A 60 9.77 11.71 -2.81
CA GLY A 60 10.55 10.51 -2.99
C GLY A 60 11.98 10.58 -2.44
N LEU A 61 12.65 9.43 -2.51
CA LEU A 61 13.97 9.25 -1.92
C LEU A 61 15.05 9.98 -2.71
N ALA A 62 16.01 10.60 -2.03
CA ALA A 62 17.11 11.29 -2.67
C ALA A 62 18.02 10.35 -3.47
N GLU A 63 18.24 9.13 -2.98
CA GLU A 63 19.02 8.09 -3.65
C GLU A 63 18.43 7.67 -5.01
N SER A 64 17.12 7.80 -5.17
CA SER A 64 16.42 7.47 -6.42
C SER A 64 16.88 8.32 -7.60
N ILE A 65 17.39 9.53 -7.37
CA ILE A 65 17.93 10.42 -8.42
C ILE A 65 19.14 9.78 -9.12
N THR A 66 19.96 9.04 -8.38
CA THR A 66 21.16 8.40 -8.94
C THR A 66 20.82 7.15 -9.75
N THR A 67 19.80 6.41 -9.32
CA THR A 67 19.43 5.12 -9.93
C THR A 67 18.34 5.23 -10.99
N GLY A 68 17.53 6.30 -10.94
CA GLY A 68 16.29 6.43 -11.72
C GLY A 68 15.18 5.48 -11.27
N LEU A 69 15.28 4.94 -10.06
CA LEU A 69 14.33 3.98 -9.51
C LEU A 69 13.93 4.40 -8.08
N ASP A 70 12.63 4.46 -7.79
CA ASP A 70 12.13 4.47 -6.41
C ASP A 70 12.16 3.02 -5.91
N ALA A 71 13.20 2.67 -5.17
CA ALA A 71 13.44 1.33 -4.66
C ALA A 71 13.82 1.37 -3.18
N ASP A 72 13.28 0.43 -2.42
CA ASP A 72 13.63 0.21 -1.01
C ASP A 72 13.62 -1.29 -0.68
N PRO A 73 14.13 -1.73 0.49
CA PRO A 73 14.19 -3.15 0.85
C PRO A 73 12.83 -3.86 0.89
N PHE A 74 11.73 -3.15 1.07
CA PHE A 74 10.39 -3.74 1.06
C PHE A 74 9.98 -4.26 -0.32
N ASP A 75 10.60 -3.78 -1.39
CA ASP A 75 10.29 -4.24 -2.74
C ASP A 75 10.65 -5.72 -2.96
N GLU A 76 11.59 -6.27 -2.16
CA GLU A 76 12.01 -7.67 -2.24
C GLU A 76 11.01 -8.63 -1.55
N VAL A 77 10.19 -8.12 -0.62
CA VAL A 77 9.30 -8.94 0.20
C VAL A 77 7.81 -8.69 -0.05
N CYS A 78 7.49 -7.59 -0.74
CA CYS A 78 6.12 -7.22 -1.07
C CYS A 78 5.70 -7.71 -2.45
N ASP A 79 4.41 -7.90 -2.64
CA ASP A 79 3.81 -8.08 -3.96
C ASP A 79 3.61 -6.72 -4.64
N HIS A 80 3.77 -6.67 -5.97
CA HIS A 80 3.59 -5.46 -6.77
C HIS A 80 2.40 -5.65 -7.71
N LEU A 81 1.34 -4.89 -7.47
CA LEU A 81 0.20 -4.81 -8.39
C LEU A 81 0.53 -3.82 -9.50
N LEU A 82 0.34 -4.26 -10.73
CA LEU A 82 0.63 -3.49 -11.94
C LEU A 82 -0.64 -3.27 -12.75
N VAL A 83 -0.74 -2.11 -13.39
CA VAL A 83 -1.62 -1.89 -14.54
C VAL A 83 -0.74 -1.63 -15.74
N GLU A 84 -0.90 -2.49 -16.75
CA GLU A 84 -0.19 -2.44 -18.01
C GLU A 84 -1.09 -1.80 -19.08
N HIS A 85 -0.55 -0.91 -19.88
CA HIS A 85 -1.18 -0.42 -21.12
C HIS A 85 -0.92 -1.43 -22.23
N VAL A 86 -1.91 -2.24 -22.56
CA VAL A 86 -1.79 -3.40 -23.44
C VAL A 86 -1.16 -3.08 -24.79
N PRO A 87 -1.53 -1.95 -25.48
CA PRO A 87 -0.95 -1.65 -26.78
C PRO A 87 0.56 -1.38 -26.78
N THR A 88 1.13 -0.89 -25.67
CA THR A 88 2.57 -0.55 -25.58
C THR A 88 3.35 -1.50 -24.70
N GLY A 89 2.69 -2.29 -23.85
CA GLY A 89 3.33 -3.12 -22.84
C GLY A 89 3.89 -2.34 -21.64
N GLU A 90 3.64 -1.03 -21.54
CA GLU A 90 4.15 -0.18 -20.48
C GLU A 90 3.36 -0.34 -19.19
N VAL A 91 4.07 -0.38 -18.05
CA VAL A 91 3.46 -0.28 -16.72
C VAL A 91 3.07 1.18 -16.47
N VAL A 92 1.76 1.42 -16.34
CA VAL A 92 1.20 2.78 -16.21
C VAL A 92 0.53 3.03 -14.86
N GLY A 93 0.40 2.01 -14.02
CA GLY A 93 -0.12 2.13 -12.66
C GLY A 93 0.46 1.04 -11.76
N THR A 94 0.68 1.33 -10.49
CA THR A 94 1.19 0.36 -9.53
C THR A 94 0.71 0.64 -8.11
N TYR A 95 0.66 -0.44 -7.32
CA TYR A 95 0.60 -0.46 -5.85
C TYR A 95 1.57 -1.52 -5.33
N ARG A 96 2.20 -1.24 -4.20
CA ARG A 96 2.93 -2.24 -3.42
C ARG A 96 2.02 -2.77 -2.33
N LEU A 97 1.96 -4.09 -2.18
CA LEU A 97 1.02 -4.79 -1.31
C LEU A 97 1.79 -5.77 -0.42
N GLN A 98 1.43 -5.85 0.85
CA GLN A 98 1.86 -6.97 1.69
C GLN A 98 0.78 -7.37 2.69
N THR A 99 0.76 -8.65 3.04
CA THR A 99 -0.10 -9.14 4.14
C THR A 99 0.57 -8.91 5.49
N GLY A 100 -0.22 -8.83 6.56
CA GLY A 100 0.34 -8.75 7.91
C GLY A 100 1.18 -9.98 8.30
N LEU A 101 0.92 -11.14 7.67
CA LEU A 101 1.74 -12.34 7.86
C LEU A 101 3.09 -12.20 7.16
N THR A 102 3.12 -11.63 5.96
CA THR A 102 4.37 -11.30 5.26
C THR A 102 5.19 -10.30 6.07
N ALA A 103 4.54 -9.23 6.54
CA ALA A 103 5.19 -8.22 7.38
C ALA A 103 5.83 -8.86 8.63
N ALA A 104 5.09 -9.73 9.33
CA ALA A 104 5.61 -10.40 10.54
C ALA A 104 6.80 -11.32 10.26
N GLY A 105 6.88 -11.90 9.05
CA GLY A 105 7.97 -12.82 8.67
C GLY A 105 9.22 -12.12 8.12
N HIS A 106 9.15 -10.82 7.84
CA HIS A 106 10.23 -10.08 7.16
C HIS A 106 10.54 -8.75 7.84
N LEU A 107 10.23 -7.62 7.21
CA LEU A 107 10.67 -6.28 7.62
C LEU A 107 9.67 -5.52 8.49
N GLY A 108 8.57 -6.11 8.88
CA GLY A 108 7.44 -5.39 9.47
C GLY A 108 6.59 -4.68 8.41
N TYR A 109 5.69 -3.82 8.85
CA TYR A 109 4.96 -2.93 7.95
C TYR A 109 5.82 -1.73 7.56
N TYR A 110 5.68 -1.23 6.34
CA TYR A 110 6.34 0.00 5.93
C TYR A 110 5.90 1.18 6.81
N SER A 111 4.60 1.31 7.04
CA SER A 111 4.03 2.39 7.86
C SER A 111 4.37 2.28 9.35
N GLU A 112 4.85 1.11 9.82
CA GLU A 112 5.32 0.90 11.19
C GLU A 112 6.61 1.69 11.49
N GLN A 113 7.34 2.11 10.47
CA GLN A 113 8.50 3.00 10.63
C GLN A 113 8.09 4.37 11.18
N GLU A 114 6.87 4.81 10.87
CA GLU A 114 6.37 6.13 11.26
C GLU A 114 5.34 6.06 12.39
N PHE A 115 4.54 4.98 12.47
CA PHE A 115 3.41 4.83 13.39
C PHE A 115 3.53 3.63 14.30
N ASP A 116 2.94 3.74 15.49
CA ASP A 116 2.81 2.61 16.43
C ASP A 116 1.76 1.61 15.92
N PHE A 117 2.19 0.42 15.52
CA PHE A 117 1.32 -0.63 14.98
C PHE A 117 0.76 -1.59 16.04
N ARG A 118 1.10 -1.45 17.32
CA ARG A 118 0.58 -2.30 18.38
C ARG A 118 -0.96 -2.40 18.43
N PRO A 119 -1.74 -1.34 18.16
CA PRO A 119 -3.20 -1.43 18.09
C PRO A 119 -3.72 -2.37 16.99
N PHE A 120 -2.94 -2.63 15.94
CA PHE A 120 -3.35 -3.44 14.79
C PHE A 120 -2.95 -4.92 14.90
N GLU A 121 -2.16 -5.30 15.91
CA GLU A 121 -1.75 -6.69 16.14
C GLU A 121 -2.93 -7.69 16.20
N PRO A 122 -4.07 -7.39 16.85
CA PRO A 122 -5.18 -8.31 16.88
C PRO A 122 -5.82 -8.61 15.51
N MET A 123 -5.61 -7.73 14.51
CA MET A 123 -6.13 -7.92 13.15
C MET A 123 -5.04 -8.31 12.14
N ARG A 124 -3.79 -8.53 12.55
CA ARG A 124 -2.63 -8.80 11.68
C ARG A 124 -2.91 -9.82 10.59
N ALA A 125 -3.55 -10.95 10.92
CA ALA A 125 -3.85 -12.01 9.95
C ALA A 125 -4.82 -11.57 8.83
N GLN A 126 -5.56 -10.50 9.02
CA GLN A 126 -6.53 -9.95 8.07
C GLN A 126 -6.12 -8.56 7.55
N LEU A 127 -4.96 -8.05 7.97
CA LEU A 127 -4.47 -6.73 7.58
C LEU A 127 -3.61 -6.84 6.31
N ILE A 128 -3.87 -5.95 5.37
CA ILE A 128 -3.07 -5.77 4.16
C ILE A 128 -2.59 -4.34 4.12
N GLU A 129 -1.30 -4.15 3.99
CA GLU A 129 -0.72 -2.84 3.78
C GLU A 129 -0.65 -2.51 2.29
N LEU A 130 -1.03 -1.30 1.95
CA LEU A 130 -0.99 -0.71 0.62
C LEU A 130 -0.01 0.48 0.63
N GLY A 131 0.91 0.50 -0.30
CA GLY A 131 1.87 1.59 -0.41
C GLY A 131 2.31 1.87 -1.85
N ARG A 132 3.12 2.89 -2.03
CA ARG A 132 3.73 3.26 -3.33
C ARG A 132 2.72 3.36 -4.47
N ALA A 133 1.54 3.91 -4.19
CA ALA A 133 0.45 4.08 -5.15
C ALA A 133 0.78 5.17 -6.17
N CYS A 134 0.89 4.84 -7.42
CA CYS A 134 1.00 5.87 -8.46
C CYS A 134 0.42 5.43 -9.81
N VAL A 135 0.07 6.42 -10.62
CA VAL A 135 -0.38 6.27 -12.01
C VAL A 135 0.32 7.29 -12.87
N HIS A 136 0.84 6.86 -14.00
CA HIS A 136 1.48 7.72 -14.99
C HIS A 136 0.53 8.86 -15.42
N GLN A 137 1.01 10.08 -15.51
CA GLN A 137 0.19 11.29 -15.71
C GLN A 137 -0.78 11.21 -16.90
N HIS A 138 -0.38 10.59 -18.01
CA HIS A 138 -1.22 10.44 -19.20
C HIS A 138 -2.24 9.31 -19.12
N HIS A 139 -2.20 8.50 -18.05
CA HIS A 139 -3.09 7.36 -17.84
C HIS A 139 -3.98 7.51 -16.59
N ARG A 140 -4.06 8.70 -15.99
CA ARG A 140 -4.91 9.01 -14.83
C ARG A 140 -6.38 9.11 -15.22
N ASN A 141 -7.03 7.98 -15.37
CA ASN A 141 -8.44 7.86 -15.71
C ASN A 141 -9.16 6.83 -14.82
N LEU A 142 -10.49 6.82 -14.89
CA LEU A 142 -11.31 5.95 -14.04
C LEU A 142 -11.15 4.46 -14.34
N VAL A 143 -10.70 4.09 -15.54
CA VAL A 143 -10.47 2.69 -15.90
C VAL A 143 -9.24 2.16 -15.18
N VAL A 144 -8.11 2.87 -15.24
CA VAL A 144 -6.87 2.50 -14.54
C VAL A 144 -7.09 2.48 -13.04
N LEU A 145 -7.74 3.51 -12.48
CA LEU A 145 -8.08 3.54 -11.06
C LEU A 145 -8.97 2.36 -10.67
N GLY A 146 -9.99 2.05 -11.47
CA GLY A 146 -10.89 0.92 -11.24
C GLY A 146 -10.18 -0.43 -11.28
N LEU A 147 -9.20 -0.61 -12.19
CA LEU A 147 -8.40 -1.83 -12.28
C LEU A 147 -7.46 -1.99 -11.07
N LEU A 148 -6.84 -0.91 -10.60
CA LEU A 148 -6.04 -0.94 -9.36
C LEU A 148 -6.90 -1.36 -8.17
N TRP A 149 -8.06 -0.74 -7.97
CA TRP A 149 -8.95 -1.09 -6.88
C TRP A 149 -9.49 -2.53 -6.97
N LYS A 150 -9.83 -2.96 -8.19
CA LYS A 150 -10.23 -4.35 -8.40
C LYS A 150 -9.10 -5.32 -8.07
N GLY A 151 -7.88 -5.03 -8.50
CA GLY A 151 -6.71 -5.84 -8.19
C GLY A 151 -6.43 -5.91 -6.67
N ILE A 152 -6.57 -4.79 -5.95
CA ILE A 152 -6.46 -4.76 -4.49
C ILE A 152 -7.56 -5.62 -3.84
N ALA A 153 -8.80 -5.51 -4.31
CA ALA A 153 -9.92 -6.26 -3.78
C ALA A 153 -9.76 -7.77 -4.02
N ASP A 154 -9.32 -8.16 -5.22
CA ASP A 154 -9.03 -9.55 -5.56
C ASP A 154 -7.87 -10.09 -4.71
N TYR A 155 -6.79 -9.31 -4.55
CA TYR A 155 -5.67 -9.65 -3.68
C TYR A 155 -6.12 -9.87 -2.22
N ALA A 156 -6.93 -8.94 -1.69
CA ALA A 156 -7.45 -9.04 -0.33
C ALA A 156 -8.30 -10.32 -0.15
N ARG A 157 -9.22 -10.58 -1.08
CA ARG A 157 -10.05 -11.78 -1.05
C ARG A 157 -9.21 -13.06 -1.06
N ASP A 158 -8.23 -13.14 -1.96
CA ASP A 158 -7.42 -14.35 -2.15
C ASP A 158 -6.45 -14.60 -0.98
N ARG A 159 -6.10 -13.54 -0.22
CA ARG A 159 -5.24 -13.61 0.96
C ARG A 159 -5.99 -13.56 2.29
N GLY A 160 -7.33 -13.59 2.27
CA GLY A 160 -8.16 -13.51 3.48
C GLY A 160 -8.12 -12.15 4.18
N GLY A 161 -7.74 -11.08 3.46
CA GLY A 161 -7.67 -9.73 3.97
C GLY A 161 -9.06 -9.12 4.14
N ARG A 162 -9.25 -8.42 5.24
CA ARG A 162 -10.44 -7.64 5.55
C ARG A 162 -10.12 -6.16 5.70
N TYR A 163 -8.97 -5.86 6.25
CA TYR A 163 -8.54 -4.50 6.54
C TYR A 163 -7.44 -4.08 5.61
N LEU A 164 -7.57 -2.91 5.02
CA LEU A 164 -6.54 -2.28 4.20
C LEU A 164 -5.98 -1.08 4.96
N CYS A 165 -4.67 -1.00 5.11
CA CYS A 165 -4.01 0.15 5.74
C CYS A 165 -2.88 0.71 4.86
N GLY A 166 -2.43 1.91 5.17
CA GLY A 166 -1.28 2.54 4.55
C GLY A 166 -1.26 4.03 4.74
N CYS A 167 -0.11 4.64 4.53
CA CYS A 167 0.06 6.07 4.59
C CYS A 167 -0.60 6.76 3.39
N SER A 168 -1.32 7.84 3.68
CA SER A 168 -1.93 8.72 2.69
C SER A 168 -1.39 10.13 2.92
N SER A 169 -0.70 10.65 1.92
CA SER A 169 0.20 11.79 2.06
C SER A 169 -0.39 13.10 1.57
N LEU A 170 -0.01 14.19 2.25
CA LEU A 170 -0.09 15.55 1.73
C LEU A 170 1.32 16.01 1.36
N THR A 171 1.49 16.59 0.18
CA THR A 171 2.75 17.18 -0.29
C THR A 171 3.03 18.49 0.44
N SER A 172 3.50 18.40 1.67
CA SER A 172 3.83 19.55 2.53
C SER A 172 4.81 19.13 3.63
N GLN A 173 5.61 20.08 4.08
CA GLN A 173 6.43 19.95 5.29
C GLN A 173 6.03 20.98 6.36
N ASP A 174 4.94 21.74 6.12
CA ASP A 174 4.41 22.70 7.09
C ASP A 174 3.48 21.99 8.09
N PRO A 175 3.86 21.90 9.38
CA PRO A 175 3.04 21.25 10.39
C PRO A 175 1.63 21.86 10.53
N ALA A 176 1.48 23.16 10.27
CA ALA A 176 0.18 23.84 10.35
C ALA A 176 -0.82 23.27 9.32
N VAL A 177 -0.33 22.86 8.14
CA VAL A 177 -1.12 22.18 7.12
C VAL A 177 -1.58 20.80 7.65
N GLY A 178 -0.69 20.05 8.28
CA GLY A 178 -1.00 18.76 8.89
C GLY A 178 -2.02 18.87 10.01
N ALA A 179 -1.83 19.83 10.90
CA ALA A 179 -2.74 20.11 12.01
C ALA A 179 -4.15 20.48 11.52
N SER A 180 -4.26 21.33 10.50
CA SER A 180 -5.54 21.74 9.93
C SER A 180 -6.24 20.58 9.23
N ALA A 181 -5.52 19.80 8.42
CA ALA A 181 -6.06 18.62 7.77
C ALA A 181 -6.55 17.59 8.79
N TYR A 182 -5.77 17.36 9.87
CA TYR A 182 -6.16 16.46 10.95
C TYR A 182 -7.43 16.95 11.65
N ALA A 183 -7.50 18.21 12.04
CA ALA A 183 -8.67 18.81 12.68
C ALA A 183 -9.94 18.67 11.83
N ASP A 184 -9.84 18.81 10.52
CA ASP A 184 -10.95 18.62 9.59
C ASP A 184 -11.38 17.16 9.48
N MET A 185 -10.43 16.26 9.28
CA MET A 185 -10.72 14.84 9.08
C MET A 185 -11.20 14.15 10.36
N CYS A 186 -10.71 14.54 11.55
CA CYS A 186 -11.12 13.96 12.83
C CYS A 186 -12.63 14.01 13.07
N ARG A 187 -13.30 15.05 12.58
CA ARG A 187 -14.73 15.22 12.82
C ARG A 187 -15.61 14.11 12.22
N LYS A 188 -15.17 13.49 11.14
CA LYS A 188 -15.98 12.51 10.39
C LYS A 188 -15.24 11.22 10.06
N HIS A 189 -13.93 11.25 10.04
CA HIS A 189 -13.10 10.19 9.48
C HIS A 189 -12.09 9.61 10.46
N LEU A 190 -12.18 9.93 11.75
CA LEU A 190 -11.32 9.29 12.75
C LEU A 190 -11.84 7.88 13.06
N VAL A 191 -10.93 6.91 13.08
CA VAL A 191 -11.25 5.54 13.47
C VAL A 191 -11.69 5.48 14.93
N GLU A 192 -12.53 4.51 15.27
CA GLU A 192 -12.91 4.27 16.66
C GLU A 192 -11.77 3.60 17.45
N SER A 193 -11.73 3.80 18.77
CA SER A 193 -10.93 2.98 19.65
C SER A 193 -11.43 1.51 19.54
N PRO A 194 -10.57 0.49 19.45
CA PRO A 194 -9.15 0.50 19.81
C PRO A 194 -8.15 0.74 18.65
N TRP A 195 -8.61 1.03 17.44
CA TRP A 195 -7.76 1.14 16.26
C TRP A 195 -7.05 2.49 16.12
N ARG A 196 -7.07 3.31 17.17
CA ARG A 196 -6.34 4.58 17.20
C ARG A 196 -4.86 4.34 17.46
N THR A 197 -4.04 5.05 16.70
CA THR A 197 -2.60 5.07 16.87
C THR A 197 -2.07 6.50 16.80
N GLN A 198 -0.76 6.63 16.93
CA GLN A 198 -0.04 7.90 16.81
C GLN A 198 1.33 7.64 16.16
N PRO A 199 1.91 8.65 15.53
CA PRO A 199 3.27 8.54 15.02
C PRO A 199 4.27 8.39 16.16
N TRP A 200 5.40 7.78 15.86
CA TRP A 200 6.54 7.79 16.78
C TRP A 200 7.00 9.23 17.03
N PRO A 201 7.58 9.53 18.20
CA PRO A 201 7.99 10.91 18.55
C PRO A 201 8.88 11.59 17.51
N ALA A 202 9.74 10.83 16.82
CA ALA A 202 10.62 11.37 15.76
C ALA A 202 9.86 11.85 14.52
N PHE A 203 8.66 11.31 14.28
CA PHE A 203 7.80 11.62 13.14
C PHE A 203 6.57 12.47 13.52
N ALA A 204 6.34 12.73 14.80
CA ALA A 204 5.15 13.44 15.23
C ALA A 204 5.05 14.82 14.56
N CYS A 205 3.93 15.06 13.88
CA CYS A 205 3.61 16.35 13.33
C CYS A 205 3.06 17.25 14.46
N PRO A 206 3.64 18.44 14.73
CA PRO A 206 3.08 19.41 15.67
C PRO A 206 1.65 19.81 15.30
N LEU A 207 0.77 19.93 16.31
CA LEU A 207 -0.65 20.23 16.13
C LEU A 207 -1.09 21.53 16.82
N ASP A 208 -0.14 22.30 17.32
CA ASP A 208 -0.37 23.50 18.14
C ASP A 208 -0.73 24.74 17.31
N GLN A 209 -0.47 24.71 16.01
CA GLN A 209 -0.80 25.81 15.10
C GLN A 209 -1.61 25.29 13.91
N LEU A 210 -2.60 26.06 13.48
CA LEU A 210 -3.39 25.78 12.29
C LEU A 210 -2.94 26.67 11.14
N ALA A 211 -3.07 26.18 9.91
CA ALA A 211 -2.85 26.98 8.71
C ALA A 211 -3.85 28.16 8.65
N GLY A 212 -3.40 29.29 8.16
CA GLY A 212 -4.26 30.47 7.98
C GLY A 212 -5.30 30.32 6.86
N GLU A 213 -5.06 29.39 5.92
CA GLU A 213 -5.91 29.12 4.77
C GLU A 213 -6.46 27.69 4.83
N PRO A 214 -7.63 27.42 4.20
CA PRO A 214 -8.20 26.08 4.14
C PRO A 214 -7.25 25.11 3.41
N VAL A 215 -7.03 23.93 4.02
CA VAL A 215 -6.17 22.91 3.45
C VAL A 215 -6.95 22.07 2.43
N ILE A 216 -6.37 21.94 1.24
CA ILE A 216 -6.94 21.10 0.18
C ILE A 216 -6.45 19.68 0.37
N ILE A 217 -7.35 18.77 0.79
CA ILE A 217 -7.04 17.35 0.88
C ILE A 217 -6.82 16.76 -0.53
N PRO A 218 -5.74 16.00 -0.79
CA PRO A 218 -5.45 15.40 -2.09
C PRO A 218 -6.60 14.53 -2.61
N LYS A 219 -6.75 14.49 -3.94
CA LYS A 219 -7.84 13.74 -4.59
C LYS A 219 -7.88 12.27 -4.19
N LEU A 220 -6.71 11.63 -4.06
CA LEU A 220 -6.61 10.22 -3.71
C LEU A 220 -7.10 9.98 -2.28
N LEU A 221 -6.62 10.75 -1.30
CA LEU A 221 -7.09 10.66 0.08
C LEU A 221 -8.59 10.92 0.20
N ARG A 222 -9.12 11.94 -0.50
CA ARG A 222 -10.57 12.17 -0.55
C ARG A 222 -11.34 10.98 -1.13
N ALA A 223 -10.80 10.34 -2.17
CA ALA A 223 -11.40 9.14 -2.72
C ALA A 223 -11.45 8.00 -1.67
N TYR A 224 -10.37 7.78 -0.92
CA TYR A 224 -10.36 6.80 0.17
C TYR A 224 -11.39 7.12 1.26
N LEU A 225 -11.43 8.36 1.72
CA LEU A 225 -12.41 8.77 2.73
C LEU A 225 -13.86 8.58 2.23
N SER A 226 -14.13 8.81 0.94
CA SER A 226 -15.45 8.63 0.34
C SER A 226 -15.92 7.18 0.26
N ILE A 227 -14.99 6.23 0.21
CA ILE A 227 -15.30 4.79 0.23
C ILE A 227 -15.32 4.18 1.63
N GLY A 228 -15.16 5.00 2.67
CA GLY A 228 -15.25 4.58 4.06
C GLY A 228 -13.93 4.46 4.80
N ALA A 229 -12.81 4.88 4.19
CA ALA A 229 -11.55 4.95 4.92
C ALA A 229 -11.63 5.90 6.12
N LYS A 230 -10.86 5.58 7.14
CA LYS A 230 -10.71 6.37 8.35
C LYS A 230 -9.23 6.67 8.57
N ILE A 231 -8.91 7.84 9.11
CA ILE A 231 -7.57 8.11 9.64
C ILE A 231 -7.44 7.47 11.03
N CYS A 232 -6.26 6.93 11.32
CA CYS A 232 -6.05 6.20 12.58
C CYS A 232 -5.60 7.09 13.73
N GLY A 233 -5.20 8.33 13.46
CA GLY A 233 -4.75 9.27 14.47
C GLY A 233 -4.09 10.52 13.90
N PRO A 234 -3.27 11.21 14.72
CA PRO A 234 -2.47 12.34 14.29
C PRO A 234 -1.53 11.98 13.15
N PRO A 235 -1.16 12.94 12.29
CA PRO A 235 -0.26 12.69 11.18
C PRO A 235 1.21 12.57 11.60
N ALA A 236 1.98 11.88 10.77
CA ALA A 236 3.43 11.87 10.78
C ALA A 236 3.99 12.95 9.84
N LEU A 237 5.19 13.43 10.13
CA LEU A 237 5.96 14.32 9.26
C LEU A 237 7.12 13.52 8.67
N ASP A 238 6.95 13.01 7.45
CA ASP A 238 8.00 12.30 6.71
C ASP A 238 8.94 13.30 6.03
N ARG A 239 10.16 13.39 6.56
CA ARG A 239 11.19 14.28 6.04
C ARG A 239 11.92 13.71 4.84
N GLN A 240 11.87 12.40 4.62
CA GLN A 240 12.51 11.73 3.48
C GLN A 240 11.68 11.91 2.21
N PHE A 241 10.38 11.64 2.28
CA PHE A 241 9.45 11.86 1.19
C PHE A 241 8.93 13.30 1.10
N LYS A 242 9.24 14.13 2.11
CA LYS A 242 8.78 15.52 2.21
C LYS A 242 7.26 15.63 2.25
N THR A 243 6.61 14.71 2.95
CA THR A 243 5.15 14.61 3.08
C THR A 243 4.69 14.72 4.52
N ILE A 244 3.39 14.93 4.69
CA ILE A 244 2.67 14.75 5.94
C ILE A 244 1.76 13.55 5.74
N ASP A 245 1.97 12.49 6.52
CA ASP A 245 1.34 11.20 6.31
C ASP A 245 0.25 10.91 7.34
N PHE A 246 -0.89 10.47 6.85
CA PHE A 246 -1.98 9.98 7.66
C PHE A 246 -2.08 8.47 7.49
N LEU A 247 -1.91 7.71 8.58
CA LEU A 247 -2.23 6.30 8.53
C LEU A 247 -3.73 6.14 8.34
N THR A 248 -4.13 5.53 7.23
CA THR A 248 -5.53 5.26 6.87
C THR A 248 -5.86 3.79 7.02
N LEU A 249 -7.11 3.50 7.41
CA LEU A 249 -7.65 2.15 7.54
C LEU A 249 -8.99 2.04 6.84
N VAL A 250 -9.18 1.00 6.04
CA VAL A 250 -10.45 0.63 5.41
C VAL A 250 -10.87 -0.75 5.92
N ASP A 251 -12.09 -0.89 6.45
CA ASP A 251 -12.72 -2.19 6.66
C ASP A 251 -13.58 -2.52 5.41
N LEU A 252 -13.13 -3.49 4.62
CA LEU A 252 -13.83 -3.90 3.40
C LEU A 252 -15.26 -4.37 3.65
N HIS A 253 -15.55 -4.89 4.85
CA HIS A 253 -16.91 -5.31 5.22
C HIS A 253 -17.81 -4.15 5.61
N ALA A 254 -17.24 -3.02 6.03
CA ALA A 254 -17.97 -1.82 6.42
C ALA A 254 -18.11 -0.80 5.27
N MET A 255 -17.60 -1.11 4.08
CA MET A 255 -17.72 -0.23 2.91
C MET A 255 -19.20 -0.01 2.53
N PRO A 256 -19.58 1.19 2.04
CA PRO A 256 -20.91 1.44 1.51
C PRO A 256 -21.32 0.41 0.46
N GLY A 257 -22.57 -0.11 0.54
CA GLY A 257 -23.02 -1.25 -0.26
C GLY A 257 -22.80 -1.10 -1.77
N LEU A 258 -23.04 0.09 -2.34
CA LEU A 258 -22.79 0.38 -3.76
C LEU A 258 -21.30 0.32 -4.12
N VAL A 259 -20.42 0.81 -3.24
CA VAL A 259 -18.97 0.76 -3.41
C VAL A 259 -18.50 -0.68 -3.34
N ARG A 260 -18.98 -1.42 -2.32
CA ARG A 260 -18.64 -2.83 -2.14
C ARG A 260 -19.06 -3.67 -3.36
N ALA A 261 -20.27 -3.50 -3.86
CA ALA A 261 -20.76 -4.20 -5.05
C ALA A 261 -19.92 -3.89 -6.30
N ARG A 262 -19.36 -2.70 -6.40
CA ARG A 262 -18.52 -2.30 -7.54
C ARG A 262 -17.12 -2.90 -7.49
N PHE A 263 -16.53 -3.07 -6.29
CA PHE A 263 -15.12 -3.44 -6.13
C PHE A 263 -14.91 -4.88 -5.63
N LEU A 264 -15.89 -5.44 -4.90
CA LEU A 264 -15.82 -6.79 -4.31
C LEU A 264 -16.85 -7.76 -4.89
N GLY A 265 -17.80 -7.25 -5.71
CA GLY A 265 -18.95 -7.99 -6.26
C GLY A 265 -18.68 -8.98 -7.36
#